data_e61b059e19979b78848ebe0ece8221b5
#
_entry.id   e61b059e19979b78848ebe0ece8221b5
#
_cell.length_a   1.000
_cell.length_b   1.000
_cell.length_c   1.000
_cell.angle_alpha   90.00
_cell.angle_beta   90.00
_cell.angle_gamma   90.00
#
_symmetry.space_group_name_H-M   'P 1'
#
loop_
_entity.id
_entity.type
_entity.pdbx_description
1 polymer ?
#
loop_
_entity_poly.entity_id
_entity_poly.type
_entity_poly.pdbx_seq_one_letter_code
_entity_poly.pdbx_strand_id
1 'polypeptide(L)'
;MHFTAAQIARNSAAPDWFPHEHSALPALLAESHSDKIACAYCHLPDGSGRPENAKLAGLAVSYIFTQVRALHAGQRQPGKAGWPPTVLMQEAIADLTDAQIVAAAEYFSRQKNASFVRVLEREYAPAHKAGCGIFVPAPGHLVAVRQSIVEMPIDAQRFEMRDPHTEYIAYVPKGSIERGRKLAGSGGDGRTQPCAACHGADLKSGPDLEGPPLAGRFATYLFRQLYGFQSGTRAGDTTQPMQAVVAQLTQSDMIDLAAYAASLKP
;
A
#
# COMPACT_ATOMS: atom_id res chain seq x y z
N MET A 1 0.58 25.96 -6.67
CA MET A 1 -0.87 26.02 -6.38
C MET A 1 -1.08 26.33 -4.91
N HIS A 2 -2.25 26.86 -4.53
CA HIS A 2 -2.61 27.10 -3.15
C HIS A 2 -3.94 26.42 -2.86
N PHE A 3 -4.00 25.63 -1.79
CA PHE A 3 -5.22 25.01 -1.29
C PHE A 3 -5.53 25.52 0.13
N THR A 4 -6.76 25.81 0.40
CA THR A 4 -7.22 26.10 1.78
C THR A 4 -7.33 24.82 2.60
N ALA A 5 -7.32 24.92 3.92
CA ALA A 5 -7.54 23.77 4.79
C ALA A 5 -8.87 23.06 4.50
N ALA A 6 -9.92 23.81 4.17
CA ALA A 6 -11.22 23.25 3.79
C ALA A 6 -11.16 22.44 2.46
N GLN A 7 -10.39 22.91 1.49
CA GLN A 7 -10.19 22.18 0.23
C GLN A 7 -9.40 20.88 0.45
N ILE A 8 -8.36 20.91 1.29
CA ILE A 8 -7.58 19.72 1.63
C ILE A 8 -8.43 18.70 2.41
N ALA A 9 -9.28 19.15 3.32
CA ALA A 9 -10.17 18.28 4.10
C ALA A 9 -11.32 17.69 3.29
N ARG A 10 -11.64 18.26 2.13
CA ARG A 10 -12.72 17.81 1.26
C ARG A 10 -12.32 16.53 0.52
N ASN A 11 -12.74 15.38 1.03
CA ASN A 11 -12.36 14.08 0.49
C ASN A 11 -13.01 13.73 -0.87
N SER A 12 -14.03 14.47 -1.28
CA SER A 12 -14.66 14.34 -2.62
C SER A 12 -13.85 15.01 -3.74
N ALA A 13 -12.76 15.72 -3.41
CA ALA A 13 -11.84 16.29 -4.39
C ALA A 13 -10.39 16.11 -3.90
N ALA A 14 -9.50 15.69 -4.80
CA ALA A 14 -8.09 15.50 -4.48
C ALA A 14 -7.32 16.82 -4.64
N PRO A 15 -6.52 17.27 -3.64
CA PRO A 15 -5.58 18.36 -3.85
C PRO A 15 -4.45 17.86 -4.77
N ASP A 16 -4.23 18.57 -5.87
CA ASP A 16 -3.15 18.32 -6.81
C ASP A 16 -2.10 19.43 -6.71
N TRP A 17 -1.03 19.14 -5.96
CA TRP A 17 0.04 20.11 -5.69
C TRP A 17 1.01 20.25 -6.85
N PHE A 18 1.20 19.19 -7.64
CA PHE A 18 2.25 19.07 -8.64
C PHE A 18 1.73 18.54 -9.98
N PRO A 19 0.79 19.24 -10.64
CA PRO A 19 0.12 18.75 -11.85
C PRO A 19 1.06 18.57 -13.05
N HIS A 20 2.32 19.03 -12.94
CA HIS A 20 3.32 18.86 -13.99
C HIS A 20 4.20 17.61 -13.79
N GLU A 21 4.04 16.88 -12.68
CA GLU A 21 4.85 15.70 -12.35
C GLU A 21 4.16 14.38 -12.73
N HIS A 22 2.91 14.44 -13.16
CA HIS A 22 2.14 13.29 -13.62
C HIS A 22 1.31 13.63 -14.86
N SER A 23 0.72 12.62 -15.49
CA SER A 23 -0.20 12.81 -16.60
C SER A 23 -1.42 13.64 -16.17
N ALA A 24 -2.08 14.34 -17.10
CA ALA A 24 -3.28 15.11 -16.78
C ALA A 24 -4.30 14.26 -16.02
N LEU A 25 -4.65 14.70 -14.80
CA LEU A 25 -5.53 13.96 -13.90
C LEU A 25 -6.97 13.98 -14.43
N PRO A 26 -7.58 12.84 -14.80
CA PRO A 26 -8.96 12.78 -15.26
C PRO A 26 -9.94 13.24 -14.18
N ALA A 27 -11.02 13.94 -14.56
CA ALA A 27 -12.06 14.39 -13.63
C ALA A 27 -12.65 13.23 -12.81
N LEU A 28 -12.82 12.06 -13.42
CA LEU A 28 -13.26 10.83 -12.72
C LEU A 28 -12.41 10.48 -11.48
N LEU A 29 -11.13 10.82 -11.47
CA LEU A 29 -10.21 10.51 -10.38
C LEU A 29 -10.00 11.69 -9.44
N ALA A 30 -10.05 12.91 -10.00
CA ALA A 30 -9.84 14.15 -9.27
C ALA A 30 -11.00 14.49 -8.34
N GLU A 31 -12.24 14.22 -8.81
CA GLU A 31 -13.47 14.57 -8.11
C GLU A 31 -14.43 13.38 -8.07
N SER A 32 -15.18 13.28 -7.00
CA SER A 32 -16.28 12.31 -6.87
C SER A 32 -17.59 12.92 -7.34
N HIS A 33 -18.35 12.16 -8.10
CA HIS A 33 -19.65 12.59 -8.63
C HIS A 33 -20.83 12.46 -7.65
N SER A 34 -20.60 11.93 -6.42
CA SER A 34 -21.72 11.53 -5.53
C SER A 34 -21.36 11.65 -4.04
N ASP A 35 -20.77 12.76 -3.61
CA ASP A 35 -20.33 12.96 -2.21
C ASP A 35 -19.46 11.84 -1.61
N LYS A 36 -18.97 10.92 -2.47
CA LYS A 36 -18.03 9.87 -2.10
C LYS A 36 -16.60 10.40 -2.12
N ILE A 37 -15.66 9.53 -1.78
CA ILE A 37 -14.24 9.88 -1.78
C ILE A 37 -13.70 9.79 -3.21
N ALA A 38 -12.97 10.82 -3.65
CA ALA A 38 -12.25 10.81 -4.91
C ALA A 38 -11.08 9.82 -4.88
N CYS A 39 -10.85 9.09 -5.98
CA CYS A 39 -9.76 8.09 -6.06
C CYS A 39 -8.40 8.70 -5.74
N ALA A 40 -8.09 9.85 -6.35
CA ALA A 40 -6.83 10.55 -6.15
C ALA A 40 -6.71 11.20 -4.77
N TYR A 41 -7.79 11.30 -3.98
CA TYR A 41 -7.68 11.74 -2.60
C TYR A 41 -6.94 10.76 -1.70
N CYS A 42 -7.11 9.45 -1.92
CA CYS A 42 -6.46 8.39 -1.16
C CYS A 42 -5.20 7.85 -1.86
N HIS A 43 -5.28 7.65 -3.18
CA HIS A 43 -4.18 7.09 -3.96
C HIS A 43 -3.18 8.14 -4.47
N LEU A 44 -3.45 9.42 -4.23
CA LEU A 44 -2.75 10.61 -4.69
C LEU A 44 -2.77 10.78 -6.23
N PRO A 45 -2.65 12.01 -6.77
CA PRO A 45 -2.71 12.24 -8.20
C PRO A 45 -1.67 11.46 -9.01
N ASP A 46 -0.47 11.28 -8.46
CA ASP A 46 0.64 10.52 -9.07
C ASP A 46 0.55 8.99 -8.83
N GLY A 47 -0.47 8.51 -8.12
CA GLY A 47 -0.63 7.09 -7.79
C GLY A 47 0.35 6.56 -6.74
N SER A 48 1.14 7.40 -6.08
CA SER A 48 2.11 7.00 -5.05
C SER A 48 1.45 6.38 -3.83
N GLY A 49 0.19 6.73 -3.55
CA GLY A 49 -0.56 6.21 -2.43
C GLY A 49 0.03 6.64 -1.07
N ARG A 50 -0.43 5.98 -0.02
CA ARG A 50 -0.03 6.24 1.37
C ARG A 50 0.06 4.89 2.11
N PRO A 51 0.74 4.77 3.26
CA PRO A 51 0.87 3.48 3.97
C PRO A 51 -0.46 2.78 4.26
N GLU A 52 -1.53 3.54 4.51
CA GLU A 52 -2.87 3.01 4.72
C GLU A 52 -3.60 2.63 3.42
N ASN A 53 -3.17 3.17 2.28
CA ASN A 53 -3.77 2.95 0.97
C ASN A 53 -2.80 2.23 0.02
N ALA A 54 -3.33 1.66 -1.06
CA ALA A 54 -2.49 1.02 -2.06
C ALA A 54 -1.77 2.08 -2.91
N LYS A 55 -0.47 1.87 -3.16
CA LYS A 55 0.27 2.50 -4.23
C LYS A 55 -0.15 1.86 -5.55
N LEU A 56 -0.69 2.65 -6.47
CA LEU A 56 -1.23 2.19 -7.75
C LEU A 56 -0.29 2.43 -8.92
N ALA A 57 0.61 3.43 -8.81
CA ALA A 57 1.57 3.77 -9.85
C ALA A 57 2.34 2.55 -10.35
N GLY A 58 2.34 2.35 -11.67
CA GLY A 58 3.05 1.27 -12.35
C GLY A 58 2.47 -0.14 -12.18
N LEU A 59 1.30 -0.30 -11.56
CA LEU A 59 0.60 -1.58 -11.53
C LEU A 59 -0.05 -1.88 -12.88
N ALA A 60 -0.09 -3.16 -13.27
CA ALA A 60 -0.81 -3.58 -14.47
C ALA A 60 -2.31 -3.22 -14.39
N VAL A 61 -2.88 -2.79 -15.51
CA VAL A 61 -4.31 -2.44 -15.62
C VAL A 61 -5.18 -3.62 -15.17
N SER A 62 -4.89 -4.83 -15.64
CA SER A 62 -5.60 -6.05 -15.27
C SER A 62 -5.56 -6.32 -13.77
N TYR A 63 -4.41 -6.08 -13.13
CA TYR A 63 -4.28 -6.26 -11.68
C TYR A 63 -5.15 -5.26 -10.91
N ILE A 64 -5.09 -3.95 -11.25
CA ILE A 64 -5.92 -2.92 -10.59
C ILE A 64 -7.40 -3.28 -10.76
N PHE A 65 -7.83 -3.59 -11.98
CA PHE A 65 -9.20 -3.98 -12.29
C PHE A 65 -9.67 -5.17 -11.43
N THR A 66 -8.89 -6.26 -11.41
CA THR A 66 -9.20 -7.45 -10.62
C THR A 66 -9.31 -7.14 -9.13
N GLN A 67 -8.44 -6.27 -8.59
CA GLN A 67 -8.49 -5.90 -7.18
C GLN A 67 -9.72 -5.06 -6.83
N VAL A 68 -10.15 -4.16 -7.70
CA VAL A 68 -11.40 -3.38 -7.50
C VAL A 68 -12.61 -4.31 -7.58
N ARG A 69 -12.66 -5.22 -8.54
CA ARG A 69 -13.74 -6.22 -8.65
C ARG A 69 -13.80 -7.14 -7.42
N ALA A 70 -12.65 -7.55 -6.88
CA ALA A 70 -12.59 -8.36 -5.66
C ALA A 70 -13.12 -7.59 -4.43
N LEU A 71 -12.88 -6.27 -4.36
CA LEU A 71 -13.47 -5.42 -3.31
C LEU A 71 -14.99 -5.29 -3.48
N HIS A 72 -15.49 -5.08 -4.70
CA HIS A 72 -16.92 -5.07 -5.03
C HIS A 72 -17.62 -6.38 -4.63
N ALA A 73 -16.99 -7.52 -4.94
CA ALA A 73 -17.52 -8.84 -4.64
C ALA A 73 -17.40 -9.24 -3.16
N GLY A 74 -16.88 -8.34 -2.30
CA GLY A 74 -16.66 -8.66 -0.89
C GLY A 74 -15.56 -9.69 -0.62
N GLN A 75 -14.76 -10.03 -1.63
CA GLN A 75 -13.63 -10.97 -1.53
C GLN A 75 -12.40 -10.36 -0.86
N ARG A 76 -12.37 -9.02 -0.72
CA ARG A 76 -11.37 -8.29 0.04
C ARG A 76 -12.05 -7.55 1.18
N GLN A 77 -11.89 -8.08 2.38
CA GLN A 77 -12.43 -7.53 3.61
C GLN A 77 -11.31 -6.86 4.43
N PRO A 78 -11.64 -5.93 5.33
CA PRO A 78 -10.65 -5.43 6.26
C PRO A 78 -10.15 -6.55 7.17
N GLY A 79 -8.83 -6.66 7.36
CA GLY A 79 -8.23 -7.63 8.30
C GLY A 79 -8.63 -7.39 9.76
N LYS A 80 -9.15 -6.21 10.06
CA LYS A 80 -9.82 -5.85 11.30
C LYS A 80 -11.18 -5.26 10.95
N ALA A 81 -12.24 -5.75 11.60
CA ALA A 81 -13.59 -5.24 11.39
C ALA A 81 -13.63 -3.72 11.52
N GLY A 82 -14.27 -3.05 10.55
CA GLY A 82 -14.39 -1.59 10.52
C GLY A 82 -13.08 -0.85 10.22
N TRP A 83 -12.05 -1.51 9.65
CA TRP A 83 -10.83 -0.81 9.22
C TRP A 83 -11.15 0.29 8.21
N PRO A 84 -11.03 1.59 8.58
CA PRO A 84 -11.59 2.67 7.79
C PRO A 84 -11.11 2.72 6.33
N PRO A 85 -9.80 2.54 6.00
CA PRO A 85 -9.38 2.62 4.61
C PRO A 85 -10.04 1.61 3.68
N THR A 86 -10.35 0.38 4.16
CA THR A 86 -11.06 -0.62 3.33
C THR A 86 -12.54 -0.29 3.18
N VAL A 87 -13.19 0.14 4.27
CA VAL A 87 -14.60 0.54 4.24
C VAL A 87 -14.80 1.72 3.29
N LEU A 88 -13.99 2.76 3.43
CA LEU A 88 -14.03 3.94 2.56
C LEU A 88 -13.75 3.59 1.10
N MET A 89 -12.82 2.65 0.83
CA MET A 89 -12.58 2.17 -0.54
C MET A 89 -13.80 1.45 -1.10
N GLN A 90 -14.45 0.58 -0.33
CA GLN A 90 -15.68 -0.11 -0.76
C GLN A 90 -16.80 0.87 -1.07
N GLU A 91 -16.98 1.90 -0.25
CA GLU A 91 -17.94 2.98 -0.51
C GLU A 91 -17.61 3.78 -1.77
N ALA A 92 -16.33 4.13 -1.97
CA ALA A 92 -15.87 4.92 -3.11
C ALA A 92 -16.11 4.23 -4.46
N ILE A 93 -16.02 2.89 -4.49
CA ILE A 93 -16.14 2.11 -5.74
C ILE A 93 -17.55 1.57 -6.00
N ALA A 94 -18.49 1.67 -5.04
CA ALA A 94 -19.76 0.93 -5.05
C ALA A 94 -20.57 1.08 -6.35
N ASP A 95 -20.53 2.25 -7.00
CA ASP A 95 -21.33 2.55 -8.21
C ASP A 95 -20.47 2.64 -9.48
N LEU A 96 -19.17 2.26 -9.41
CA LEU A 96 -18.30 2.35 -10.57
C LEU A 96 -18.63 1.25 -11.58
N THR A 97 -18.76 1.64 -12.84
CA THR A 97 -18.83 0.71 -13.96
C THR A 97 -17.45 0.12 -14.29
N ASP A 98 -17.42 -1.02 -14.96
CA ASP A 98 -16.17 -1.64 -15.42
C ASP A 98 -15.35 -0.70 -16.32
N ALA A 99 -16.01 0.08 -17.19
CA ALA A 99 -15.34 1.07 -18.03
C ALA A 99 -14.65 2.17 -17.21
N GLN A 100 -15.29 2.65 -16.14
CA GLN A 100 -14.69 3.63 -15.22
C GLN A 100 -13.51 3.03 -14.44
N ILE A 101 -13.61 1.78 -14.01
CA ILE A 101 -12.53 1.07 -13.32
C ILE A 101 -11.33 0.89 -14.27
N VAL A 102 -11.57 0.52 -15.53
CA VAL A 102 -10.51 0.39 -16.55
C VAL A 102 -9.84 1.73 -16.80
N ALA A 103 -10.60 2.80 -17.01
CA ALA A 103 -10.06 4.15 -17.23
C ALA A 103 -9.19 4.62 -16.05
N ALA A 104 -9.63 4.36 -14.82
CA ALA A 104 -8.85 4.64 -13.61
C ALA A 104 -7.55 3.80 -13.56
N ALA A 105 -7.65 2.52 -13.87
CA ALA A 105 -6.51 1.60 -13.89
C ALA A 105 -5.47 2.01 -14.94
N GLU A 106 -5.91 2.39 -16.14
CA GLU A 106 -5.05 2.89 -17.21
C GLU A 106 -4.30 4.16 -16.82
N TYR A 107 -4.96 5.09 -16.12
CA TYR A 107 -4.31 6.28 -15.64
C TYR A 107 -3.19 5.94 -14.65
N PHE A 108 -3.49 5.20 -13.59
CA PHE A 108 -2.51 4.88 -12.55
C PHE A 108 -1.41 3.94 -13.04
N SER A 109 -1.69 3.04 -13.97
CA SER A 109 -0.70 2.14 -14.57
C SER A 109 0.43 2.91 -15.27
N ARG A 110 0.13 4.04 -15.87
CA ARG A 110 1.09 4.90 -16.58
C ARG A 110 1.91 5.81 -15.67
N GLN A 111 1.55 5.93 -14.38
CA GLN A 111 2.29 6.79 -13.47
C GLN A 111 3.63 6.16 -13.07
N LYS A 112 4.60 7.03 -12.77
CA LYS A 112 5.96 6.60 -12.40
C LYS A 112 5.97 5.92 -11.05
N ASN A 113 6.48 4.70 -11.00
CA ASN A 113 6.65 3.97 -9.75
C ASN A 113 7.90 4.48 -8.99
N ALA A 114 7.71 5.37 -8.02
CA ALA A 114 8.76 5.87 -7.14
C ALA A 114 8.58 5.34 -5.71
N SER A 115 9.64 5.25 -4.92
CA SER A 115 9.56 4.89 -3.49
C SER A 115 9.79 6.11 -2.62
N PHE A 116 8.94 6.27 -1.61
CA PHE A 116 9.03 7.30 -0.59
C PHE A 116 9.16 6.71 0.82
N VAL A 117 9.49 5.41 0.93
CA VAL A 117 9.68 4.74 2.20
C VAL A 117 11.14 4.36 2.42
N ARG A 118 11.65 4.64 3.62
CA ARG A 118 12.95 4.16 4.11
C ARG A 118 12.71 3.18 5.24
N VAL A 119 13.32 2.00 5.16
CA VAL A 119 13.24 0.98 6.22
C VAL A 119 14.44 1.13 7.15
N LEU A 120 14.18 1.29 8.44
CA LEU A 120 15.20 1.41 9.47
C LEU A 120 15.04 0.29 10.51
N GLU A 121 16.07 -0.54 10.65
CA GLU A 121 16.14 -1.56 11.68
C GLU A 121 16.50 -0.92 13.03
N ARG A 122 15.57 -0.89 13.98
CA ARG A 122 15.72 -0.25 15.27
C ARG A 122 15.00 -1.03 16.38
N GLU A 123 15.47 -0.89 17.60
CA GLU A 123 14.79 -1.40 18.81
C GLU A 123 13.65 -0.47 19.24
N TYR A 124 13.79 0.80 18.95
CA TYR A 124 12.84 1.85 19.33
C TYR A 124 12.50 2.73 18.13
N ALA A 125 11.25 3.17 18.10
CA ALA A 125 10.74 4.18 17.18
C ALA A 125 10.38 5.46 17.96
N PRO A 126 10.29 6.63 17.32
CA PRO A 126 9.75 7.84 17.93
C PRO A 126 8.35 7.61 18.50
N ALA A 127 7.98 8.41 19.50
CA ALA A 127 6.62 8.39 20.01
C ALA A 127 5.62 8.68 18.89
N HIS A 128 4.53 7.92 18.88
CA HIS A 128 3.52 7.99 17.84
C HIS A 128 2.13 7.69 18.41
N LYS A 129 1.11 8.11 17.68
CA LYS A 129 -0.28 7.78 17.97
C LYS A 129 -0.95 7.18 16.73
N ALA A 130 -1.98 6.38 16.93
CA ALA A 130 -2.78 5.88 15.83
C ALA A 130 -3.58 7.03 15.20
N GLY A 131 -3.50 7.13 13.88
CA GLY A 131 -4.36 7.95 13.03
C GLY A 131 -5.36 7.08 12.28
N CYS A 132 -5.94 7.59 11.19
CA CYS A 132 -6.84 6.84 10.32
C CYS A 132 -6.05 5.85 9.45
N GLY A 133 -5.72 4.69 10.03
CA GLY A 133 -5.03 3.61 9.32
C GLY A 133 -3.50 3.70 9.28
N ILE A 134 -2.90 4.66 9.98
CA ILE A 134 -1.46 4.88 10.03
C ILE A 134 -1.04 5.36 11.41
N PHE A 135 0.24 5.20 11.76
CA PHE A 135 0.85 5.92 12.86
C PHE A 135 1.30 7.32 12.43
N VAL A 136 1.09 8.30 13.28
CA VAL A 136 1.60 9.67 13.11
C VAL A 136 2.51 10.04 14.26
N PRO A 137 3.57 10.83 14.04
CA PRO A 137 4.44 11.30 15.12
C PRO A 137 3.64 11.99 16.22
N ALA A 138 4.04 11.79 17.45
CA ALA A 138 3.45 12.43 18.62
C ALA A 138 4.56 12.82 19.61
N PRO A 139 4.35 13.83 20.46
CA PRO A 139 5.25 14.09 21.57
C PRO A 139 5.30 12.89 22.53
N GLY A 140 6.48 12.60 23.08
CA GLY A 140 6.65 11.54 24.06
C GLY A 140 8.00 10.83 23.98
N HIS A 141 8.11 9.76 24.75
CA HIS A 141 9.31 8.93 24.77
C HIS A 141 9.34 7.91 23.62
N LEU A 142 10.53 7.41 23.32
CA LEU A 142 10.70 6.32 22.37
C LEU A 142 9.84 5.11 22.76
N VAL A 143 9.26 4.46 21.76
CA VAL A 143 8.40 3.27 21.90
C VAL A 143 9.15 2.06 21.34
N ALA A 144 9.15 0.95 22.06
CA ALA A 144 9.81 -0.28 21.60
C ALA A 144 9.11 -0.84 20.36
N VAL A 145 9.85 -1.09 19.28
CA VAL A 145 9.36 -1.67 18.03
C VAL A 145 8.92 -3.13 18.23
N ARG A 146 9.65 -3.90 19.07
CA ARG A 146 9.35 -5.31 19.35
C ARG A 146 9.15 -6.12 18.04
N GLN A 147 8.07 -6.90 17.95
CA GLN A 147 7.64 -7.63 16.74
C GLN A 147 6.53 -6.87 16.01
N SER A 148 6.86 -5.68 15.52
CA SER A 148 5.92 -4.85 14.77
C SER A 148 6.62 -4.04 13.69
N ILE A 149 5.82 -3.42 12.84
CA ILE A 149 6.25 -2.37 11.90
C ILE A 149 5.63 -1.07 12.38
N VAL A 150 6.46 -0.09 12.70
CA VAL A 150 6.02 1.27 12.99
C VAL A 150 6.37 2.14 11.79
N GLU A 151 5.40 2.38 10.93
CA GLU A 151 5.57 3.19 9.71
C GLU A 151 4.83 4.50 9.87
N MET A 152 5.53 5.61 9.66
CA MET A 152 5.00 6.94 9.87
C MET A 152 5.62 7.95 8.90
N PRO A 153 4.93 9.07 8.59
CA PRO A 153 5.53 10.16 7.82
C PRO A 153 6.66 10.83 8.60
N ILE A 154 7.67 11.31 7.88
CA ILE A 154 8.74 12.14 8.45
C ILE A 154 8.20 13.52 8.79
N ASP A 155 7.36 14.07 7.91
CA ASP A 155 6.71 15.36 8.04
C ASP A 155 5.18 15.16 8.13
N ALA A 156 4.65 15.34 9.34
CA ALA A 156 3.23 15.19 9.60
C ALA A 156 2.38 16.26 8.88
N GLN A 157 2.91 17.46 8.65
CA GLN A 157 2.20 18.52 7.95
C GLN A 157 2.04 18.17 6.47
N ARG A 158 3.12 17.74 5.78
CA ARG A 158 3.03 17.24 4.40
C ARG A 158 2.04 16.09 4.27
N PHE A 159 2.08 15.16 5.22
CA PHE A 159 1.15 14.05 5.26
C PHE A 159 -0.31 14.51 5.36
N GLU A 160 -0.63 15.45 6.25
CA GLU A 160 -1.97 16.01 6.40
C GLU A 160 -2.42 16.78 5.15
N MET A 161 -1.48 17.46 4.48
CA MET A 161 -1.72 18.17 3.24
C MET A 161 -1.87 17.26 2.01
N ARG A 162 -1.70 15.95 2.15
CA ARG A 162 -1.72 14.98 1.05
C ARG A 162 -0.69 15.28 -0.03
N ASP A 163 0.46 15.78 0.40
CA ASP A 163 1.59 16.05 -0.47
C ASP A 163 2.18 14.71 -0.95
N PRO A 164 2.23 14.42 -2.28
CA PRO A 164 2.78 13.18 -2.81
C PRO A 164 4.29 13.01 -2.53
N HIS A 165 5.02 14.08 -2.23
CA HIS A 165 6.41 14.03 -1.81
C HIS A 165 6.60 13.73 -0.31
N THR A 166 5.55 13.32 0.39
CA THR A 166 5.68 12.87 1.78
C THR A 166 6.57 11.63 1.84
N GLU A 167 7.68 11.75 2.55
CA GLU A 167 8.56 10.61 2.85
C GLU A 167 8.12 9.91 4.13
N TYR A 168 8.36 8.60 4.19
CA TYR A 168 7.99 7.75 5.32
C TYR A 168 9.19 6.97 5.84
N ILE A 169 9.17 6.66 7.13
CA ILE A 169 10.09 5.71 7.74
C ILE A 169 9.29 4.53 8.29
N ALA A 170 9.72 3.33 7.93
CA ALA A 170 9.26 2.09 8.53
C ALA A 170 10.34 1.59 9.51
N TYR A 171 10.08 1.70 10.81
CA TYR A 171 10.91 1.12 11.85
C TYR A 171 10.54 -0.36 12.01
N VAL A 172 11.53 -1.24 11.90
CA VAL A 172 11.36 -2.69 11.97
C VAL A 172 12.39 -3.30 12.94
N PRO A 173 12.16 -4.52 13.44
CA PRO A 173 13.11 -5.22 14.28
C PRO A 173 14.48 -5.39 13.62
N LYS A 174 15.56 -5.40 14.40
CA LYS A 174 16.93 -5.62 13.89
C LYS A 174 17.04 -6.97 13.18
N GLY A 175 17.71 -6.99 12.03
CA GLY A 175 17.93 -8.17 11.19
C GLY A 175 16.74 -8.55 10.31
N SER A 176 15.63 -7.80 10.33
CA SER A 176 14.42 -8.10 9.53
C SER A 176 14.68 -8.10 8.03
N ILE A 177 15.47 -7.13 7.52
CA ILE A 177 15.76 -7.05 6.09
C ILE A 177 16.49 -8.28 5.60
N GLU A 178 17.53 -8.72 6.34
CA GLU A 178 18.33 -9.89 5.93
C GLU A 178 17.56 -11.20 6.09
N ARG A 179 16.78 -11.37 7.17
CA ARG A 179 15.92 -12.55 7.32
C ARG A 179 14.84 -12.58 6.22
N GLY A 180 14.23 -11.43 5.92
CA GLY A 180 13.26 -11.31 4.83
C GLY A 180 13.86 -11.61 3.46
N ARG A 181 15.08 -11.14 3.18
CA ARG A 181 15.83 -11.44 1.96
C ARG A 181 16.04 -12.95 1.78
N LYS A 182 16.52 -13.62 2.83
CA LYS A 182 16.74 -15.08 2.83
C LYS A 182 15.42 -15.82 2.60
N LEU A 183 14.39 -15.48 3.36
CA LEU A 183 13.08 -16.15 3.26
C LEU A 183 12.45 -15.92 1.87
N ALA A 184 12.51 -14.71 1.32
CA ALA A 184 11.99 -14.40 0.00
C ALA A 184 12.72 -15.15 -1.13
N GLY A 185 14.03 -15.40 -0.96
CA GLY A 185 14.84 -16.09 -1.96
C GLY A 185 14.77 -17.62 -1.88
N SER A 186 14.70 -18.20 -0.68
CA SER A 186 14.80 -19.66 -0.47
C SER A 186 13.46 -20.34 -0.14
N GLY A 187 12.43 -19.61 0.25
CA GLY A 187 11.19 -20.18 0.77
C GLY A 187 11.36 -20.82 2.18
N GLY A 188 12.45 -20.51 2.90
CA GLY A 188 12.65 -20.92 4.29
C GLY A 188 12.62 -22.42 4.49
N ASP A 189 13.48 -23.14 3.80
CA ASP A 189 13.64 -24.60 3.89
C ASP A 189 12.34 -25.37 3.59
N GLY A 190 11.59 -24.89 2.60
CA GLY A 190 10.36 -25.51 2.12
C GLY A 190 9.10 -25.13 2.91
N ARG A 191 9.18 -24.18 3.83
CA ARG A 191 7.99 -23.66 4.54
C ARG A 191 7.06 -22.86 3.65
N THR A 192 7.61 -22.26 2.59
CA THR A 192 6.85 -21.50 1.59
C THR A 192 7.54 -21.55 0.24
N GLN A 193 6.90 -21.00 -0.79
CA GLN A 193 7.52 -20.82 -2.10
C GLN A 193 8.40 -19.55 -2.11
N PRO A 194 9.54 -19.54 -2.80
CA PRO A 194 10.31 -18.32 -3.01
C PRO A 194 9.47 -17.23 -3.68
N CYS A 195 9.43 -16.03 -3.12
CA CYS A 195 8.66 -14.92 -3.66
C CYS A 195 9.09 -14.54 -5.09
N ALA A 196 10.40 -14.72 -5.37
CA ALA A 196 11.00 -14.45 -6.66
C ALA A 196 10.39 -15.26 -7.81
N ALA A 197 9.82 -16.44 -7.53
CA ALA A 197 9.22 -17.30 -8.56
C ALA A 197 8.06 -16.63 -9.31
N CYS A 198 7.29 -15.79 -8.61
CA CYS A 198 6.13 -15.09 -9.18
C CYS A 198 6.33 -13.56 -9.25
N HIS A 199 7.14 -12.98 -8.36
CA HIS A 199 7.33 -11.53 -8.26
C HIS A 199 8.65 -11.02 -8.86
N GLY A 200 9.46 -11.91 -9.45
CA GLY A 200 10.78 -11.59 -10.01
C GLY A 200 11.90 -11.59 -8.95
N ALA A 201 13.13 -11.78 -9.39
CA ALA A 201 14.29 -11.92 -8.51
C ALA A 201 14.54 -10.68 -7.62
N ASP A 202 14.21 -9.51 -8.13
CA ASP A 202 14.31 -8.22 -7.45
C ASP A 202 12.95 -7.71 -6.91
N LEU A 203 11.92 -8.55 -6.96
CA LEU A 203 10.53 -8.27 -6.58
C LEU A 203 9.89 -7.11 -7.38
N LYS A 204 10.39 -6.83 -8.57
CA LYS A 204 9.84 -5.79 -9.48
C LYS A 204 8.82 -6.32 -10.46
N SER A 205 8.54 -7.62 -10.43
CA SER A 205 7.73 -8.32 -11.42
C SER A 205 8.41 -8.33 -12.82
N GLY A 206 7.69 -8.66 -13.85
CA GLY A 206 8.17 -8.72 -15.22
C GLY A 206 7.03 -9.06 -16.17
N PRO A 207 7.26 -8.97 -17.49
CA PRO A 207 6.19 -9.17 -18.49
C PRO A 207 5.58 -10.58 -18.47
N ASP A 208 6.37 -11.58 -18.07
CA ASP A 208 5.95 -12.98 -18.03
C ASP A 208 5.61 -13.48 -16.62
N LEU A 209 5.51 -12.57 -15.64
CA LEU A 209 5.26 -12.90 -14.23
C LEU A 209 3.86 -12.49 -13.79
N GLU A 210 3.16 -13.38 -13.09
CA GLU A 210 1.78 -13.17 -12.64
C GLU A 210 1.68 -12.27 -11.43
N GLY A 211 2.72 -12.19 -10.59
CA GLY A 211 2.73 -11.42 -9.37
C GLY A 211 2.96 -9.92 -9.61
N PRO A 212 2.29 -9.02 -8.88
CA PRO A 212 2.55 -7.59 -8.98
C PRO A 212 3.92 -7.22 -8.40
N PRO A 213 4.51 -6.07 -8.79
CA PRO A 213 5.75 -5.57 -8.18
C PRO A 213 5.55 -5.30 -6.70
N LEU A 214 6.49 -5.74 -5.87
CA LEU A 214 6.50 -5.56 -4.42
C LEU A 214 7.57 -4.57 -3.94
N ALA A 215 8.64 -4.40 -4.71
CA ALA A 215 9.77 -3.54 -4.38
C ALA A 215 9.34 -2.10 -4.09
N GLY A 216 9.83 -1.51 -2.99
CA GLY A 216 9.61 -0.13 -2.62
C GLY A 216 8.16 0.23 -2.25
N ARG A 217 7.32 -0.76 -1.93
CA ARG A 217 5.99 -0.52 -1.38
C ARG A 217 6.05 -0.32 0.11
N PHE A 218 5.05 0.33 0.68
CA PHE A 218 4.94 0.56 2.12
C PHE A 218 4.95 -0.76 2.91
N ALA A 219 5.79 -0.84 3.94
CA ALA A 219 5.98 -2.07 4.72
C ALA A 219 4.70 -2.52 5.42
N THR A 220 3.96 -1.60 6.03
CA THR A 220 2.68 -1.91 6.68
C THR A 220 1.61 -2.34 5.68
N TYR A 221 1.62 -1.81 4.46
CA TYR A 221 0.73 -2.27 3.39
C TYR A 221 1.06 -3.72 3.02
N LEU A 222 2.33 -4.04 2.76
CA LEU A 222 2.77 -5.40 2.42
C LEU A 222 2.41 -6.41 3.52
N PHE A 223 2.68 -6.07 4.78
CA PHE A 223 2.30 -6.90 5.93
C PHE A 223 0.80 -7.19 5.94
N ARG A 224 -0.05 -6.16 5.78
CA ARG A 224 -1.51 -6.33 5.74
C ARG A 224 -1.97 -7.22 4.59
N GLN A 225 -1.28 -7.19 3.44
CA GLN A 225 -1.64 -8.07 2.33
C GLN A 225 -1.30 -9.53 2.66
N LEU A 226 -0.10 -9.82 3.19
CA LEU A 226 0.27 -11.16 3.62
C LEU A 226 -0.69 -11.70 4.68
N TYR A 227 -0.98 -10.90 5.70
CA TYR A 227 -1.96 -11.24 6.74
C TYR A 227 -3.36 -11.46 6.17
N GLY A 228 -3.80 -10.63 5.22
CA GLY A 228 -5.11 -10.76 4.58
C GLY A 228 -5.26 -12.07 3.80
N PHE A 229 -4.23 -12.51 3.11
CA PHE A 229 -4.22 -13.82 2.43
C PHE A 229 -4.27 -14.97 3.45
N GLN A 230 -3.48 -14.90 4.53
CA GLN A 230 -3.44 -15.94 5.55
C GLN A 230 -4.74 -16.05 6.34
N SER A 231 -5.33 -14.92 6.72
CA SER A 231 -6.59 -14.87 7.47
C SER A 231 -7.85 -15.12 6.62
N GLY A 232 -7.70 -15.22 5.28
CA GLY A 232 -8.81 -15.34 4.36
C GLY A 232 -9.60 -14.04 4.14
N THR A 233 -9.21 -12.92 4.75
CA THR A 233 -9.87 -11.62 4.52
C THR A 233 -9.55 -11.04 3.15
N ARG A 234 -8.53 -11.56 2.46
CA ARG A 234 -8.25 -11.36 1.06
C ARG A 234 -8.36 -12.69 0.34
N ALA A 235 -9.53 -12.93 -0.27
CA ALA A 235 -9.92 -14.19 -0.90
C ALA A 235 -10.25 -13.98 -2.39
N GLY A 236 -10.75 -15.02 -3.03
CA GLY A 236 -11.12 -15.08 -4.43
C GLY A 236 -10.17 -15.98 -5.24
N ASP A 237 -10.58 -16.37 -6.44
CA ASP A 237 -9.89 -17.39 -7.25
C ASP A 237 -8.44 -17.02 -7.58
N THR A 238 -8.16 -15.73 -7.80
CA THR A 238 -6.82 -15.23 -8.11
C THR A 238 -5.88 -15.18 -6.89
N THR A 239 -6.38 -15.48 -5.69
CA THR A 239 -5.59 -15.39 -4.45
C THR A 239 -5.04 -16.72 -3.96
N GLN A 240 -5.50 -17.85 -4.52
CA GLN A 240 -5.12 -19.20 -4.11
C GLN A 240 -3.59 -19.41 -4.06
N PRO A 241 -2.79 -18.98 -5.05
CA PRO A 241 -1.34 -19.14 -4.98
C PRO A 241 -0.74 -18.44 -3.75
N MET A 242 -1.19 -17.20 -3.47
CA MET A 242 -0.69 -16.46 -2.32
C MET A 242 -1.18 -17.03 -0.98
N GLN A 243 -2.38 -17.60 -0.91
CA GLN A 243 -2.86 -18.30 0.28
C GLN A 243 -1.97 -19.50 0.62
N ALA A 244 -1.55 -20.28 -0.38
CA ALA A 244 -0.60 -21.37 -0.19
C ALA A 244 0.77 -20.87 0.31
N VAL A 245 1.26 -19.75 -0.27
CA VAL A 245 2.54 -19.13 0.13
C VAL A 245 2.52 -18.69 1.58
N VAL A 246 1.44 -18.07 2.07
CA VAL A 246 1.39 -17.50 3.42
C VAL A 246 0.96 -18.49 4.50
N ALA A 247 0.50 -19.69 4.13
CA ALA A 247 -0.15 -20.63 5.05
C ALA A 247 0.66 -20.95 6.31
N GLN A 248 2.00 -21.08 6.18
CA GLN A 248 2.89 -21.42 7.28
C GLN A 248 3.79 -20.25 7.73
N LEU A 249 3.56 -19.03 7.22
CA LEU A 249 4.31 -17.86 7.66
C LEU A 249 3.86 -17.44 9.05
N THR A 250 4.84 -17.20 9.91
CA THR A 250 4.62 -16.54 11.20
C THR A 250 4.44 -15.03 11.01
N GLN A 251 3.92 -14.35 12.03
CA GLN A 251 3.88 -12.90 12.03
C GLN A 251 5.28 -12.28 11.85
N SER A 252 6.30 -12.87 12.46
CA SER A 252 7.69 -12.43 12.31
C SER A 252 8.16 -12.57 10.85
N ASP A 253 7.86 -13.70 10.19
CA ASP A 253 8.19 -13.91 8.79
C ASP A 253 7.54 -12.84 7.90
N MET A 254 6.27 -12.51 8.14
CA MET A 254 5.56 -11.46 7.38
C MET A 254 6.14 -10.06 7.59
N ILE A 255 6.59 -9.75 8.82
CA ILE A 255 7.31 -8.50 9.12
C ILE A 255 8.63 -8.44 8.36
N ASP A 256 9.42 -9.52 8.40
CA ASP A 256 10.72 -9.61 7.76
C ASP A 256 10.59 -9.50 6.22
N LEU A 257 9.63 -10.20 5.62
CA LEU A 257 9.33 -10.11 4.19
C LEU A 257 8.88 -8.70 3.78
N ALA A 258 8.00 -8.08 4.57
CA ALA A 258 7.53 -6.72 4.32
C ALA A 258 8.67 -5.70 4.45
N ALA A 259 9.53 -5.84 5.45
CA ALA A 259 10.71 -5.00 5.64
C ALA A 259 11.69 -5.11 4.46
N TYR A 260 11.97 -6.33 4.00
CA TYR A 260 12.85 -6.57 2.85
C TYR A 260 12.27 -5.96 1.58
N ALA A 261 11.03 -6.29 1.21
CA ALA A 261 10.44 -5.78 -0.02
C ALA A 261 10.30 -4.25 -0.03
N ALA A 262 9.96 -3.64 1.12
CA ALA A 262 9.89 -2.18 1.25
C ALA A 262 11.27 -1.51 1.15
N SER A 263 12.36 -2.19 1.52
CA SER A 263 13.73 -1.66 1.45
C SER A 263 14.31 -1.63 0.03
N LEU A 264 13.71 -2.35 -0.90
CA LEU A 264 14.16 -2.40 -2.29
C LEU A 264 13.75 -1.13 -3.06
N LYS A 265 14.55 -0.78 -4.07
CA LYS A 265 14.16 0.27 -5.03
C LYS A 265 13.15 -0.29 -6.03
N PRO A 266 12.05 0.40 -6.33
CA PRO A 266 11.08 -0.04 -7.35
C PRO A 266 11.63 -0.01 -8.77
#